data_db37d020964b9e3538e7626a6017cc66
#
_entry.id   db37d020964b9e3538e7626a6017cc66
#
_cell.length_a   1.000
_cell.length_b   1.000
_cell.length_c   1.000
_cell.angle_alpha   90.00
_cell.angle_beta   90.00
_cell.angle_gamma   90.00
#
_symmetry.space_group_name_H-M   'P 1'
#
loop_
_entity.id
_entity.type
_entity.pdbx_description
1 polymer ?
#
loop_
_entity_poly.entity_id
_entity_poly.type
_entity_poly.pdbx_seq_one_letter_code
_entity_poly.pdbx_strand_id
1 'polypeptide(L)'
;LIIPFGEGGGTDTWGRFWAPYFSVFLPGNPTVVVKNIPGGGSTSGANQFEARAKPDGLTAIGTSGSTQFPYLLRDKRVQYEMRDWRVVLASPTGGVVYVNSDLGLKSAADMKALETVKLRYGSQGATSLDLVPLLAFELLGLDVDAVFGMKGRGAGRLAFERGEVNIDYQTSSAFINNVTPLVDIGSAVPLFSWGAIDDDGNIVRDPSFPDLPSFPEAYE
;
A
#
# COMPACT_ATOMS: atom_id res chain seq x y z
N LEU A 1 7.35 11.56 -14.12
CA LEU A 1 6.83 10.37 -13.44
C LEU A 1 5.48 10.69 -12.81
N ILE A 2 4.43 10.07 -13.30
CA ILE A 2 3.07 10.18 -12.75
C ILE A 2 2.93 9.20 -11.59
N ILE A 3 2.40 9.66 -10.46
CA ILE A 3 2.01 8.84 -9.31
C ILE A 3 0.50 8.98 -9.13
N PRO A 4 -0.31 7.92 -9.41
CA PRO A 4 -1.76 7.99 -9.38
C PRO A 4 -2.35 7.93 -7.95
N PHE A 5 -1.61 8.45 -6.98
CA PHE A 5 -1.95 8.48 -5.56
C PHE A 5 -1.63 9.83 -4.95
N GLY A 6 -2.20 10.09 -3.76
CA GLY A 6 -1.82 11.23 -2.93
C GLY A 6 -0.39 11.11 -2.42
N GLU A 7 0.14 12.22 -1.99
CA GLU A 7 1.49 12.33 -1.43
C GLU A 7 1.63 11.55 -0.11
N GLY A 8 2.86 11.12 0.20
CA GLY A 8 3.23 10.46 1.45
C GLY A 8 2.82 8.98 1.57
N GLY A 9 2.21 8.39 0.54
CA GLY A 9 1.97 6.94 0.47
C GLY A 9 3.16 6.17 -0.12
N GLY A 10 3.13 4.83 -0.04
CA GLY A 10 4.24 3.98 -0.46
C GLY A 10 4.67 4.19 -1.91
N THR A 11 3.73 4.31 -2.86
CA THR A 11 4.06 4.55 -4.27
C THR A 11 4.65 5.94 -4.50
N ASP A 12 4.19 6.96 -3.75
CA ASP A 12 4.78 8.30 -3.82
C ASP A 12 6.21 8.31 -3.27
N THR A 13 6.42 7.69 -2.12
CA THR A 13 7.76 7.52 -1.52
C THR A 13 8.70 6.77 -2.48
N TRP A 14 8.24 5.67 -3.07
CA TRP A 14 8.97 4.90 -4.08
C TRP A 14 9.33 5.77 -5.31
N GLY A 15 8.37 6.51 -5.85
CA GLY A 15 8.60 7.38 -7.01
C GLY A 15 9.61 8.49 -6.73
N ARG A 16 9.54 9.11 -5.54
CA ARG A 16 10.49 10.15 -5.12
C ARG A 16 11.87 9.60 -4.82
N PHE A 17 11.96 8.35 -4.36
CA PHE A 17 13.23 7.65 -4.20
C PHE A 17 13.92 7.41 -5.55
N TRP A 18 13.18 6.91 -6.56
CA TRP A 18 13.78 6.56 -7.85
C TRP A 18 14.00 7.76 -8.80
N ALA A 19 13.24 8.84 -8.67
CA ALA A 19 13.33 9.98 -9.57
C ALA A 19 14.74 10.56 -9.70
N PRO A 20 15.54 10.77 -8.63
CA PRO A 20 16.93 11.21 -8.73
C PRO A 20 17.83 10.22 -9.50
N TYR A 21 17.63 8.90 -9.29
CA TYR A 21 18.41 7.88 -9.99
C TYR A 21 18.10 7.90 -11.48
N PHE A 22 16.85 8.01 -11.87
CA PHE A 22 16.48 8.19 -13.29
C PHE A 22 17.12 9.45 -13.87
N SER A 23 17.15 10.55 -13.13
CA SER A 23 17.80 11.79 -13.59
C SER A 23 19.31 11.62 -13.82
N VAL A 24 19.98 10.78 -13.01
CA VAL A 24 21.43 10.57 -13.11
C VAL A 24 21.78 9.52 -14.19
N PHE A 25 21.01 8.42 -14.27
CA PHE A 25 21.40 7.25 -15.06
C PHE A 25 20.74 7.16 -16.43
N LEU A 26 19.68 7.93 -16.68
CA LEU A 26 19.10 7.96 -18.03
C LEU A 26 19.95 8.81 -19.00
N PRO A 27 20.03 8.43 -20.28
CA PRO A 27 20.74 9.21 -21.29
C PRO A 27 20.25 10.66 -21.33
N GLY A 28 21.20 11.60 -21.35
CA GLY A 28 20.91 13.03 -21.38
C GLY A 28 20.58 13.64 -20.01
N ASN A 29 20.67 12.87 -18.95
CA ASN A 29 20.46 13.33 -17.56
C ASN A 29 19.16 14.17 -17.38
N PRO A 30 17.99 13.64 -17.77
CA PRO A 30 16.74 14.40 -17.76
C PRO A 30 16.32 14.77 -16.34
N THR A 31 15.72 15.93 -16.15
CA THR A 31 15.06 16.24 -14.89
C THR A 31 13.77 15.42 -14.77
N VAL A 32 13.70 14.54 -13.77
CA VAL A 32 12.52 13.72 -13.50
C VAL A 32 11.62 14.40 -12.48
N VAL A 33 10.46 14.88 -12.93
CA VAL A 33 9.46 15.53 -12.08
C VAL A 33 8.43 14.49 -11.66
N VAL A 34 8.17 14.36 -10.36
CA VAL A 34 7.10 13.54 -9.79
C VAL A 34 5.82 14.37 -9.74
N LYS A 35 4.73 13.83 -10.30
CA LYS A 35 3.41 14.46 -10.34
C LYS A 35 2.36 13.51 -9.76
N ASN A 36 1.72 13.91 -8.67
CA ASN A 36 0.62 13.16 -8.06
C ASN A 36 -0.71 13.47 -8.77
N ILE A 37 -1.46 12.41 -9.12
CA ILE A 37 -2.79 12.49 -9.75
C ILE A 37 -3.70 11.48 -9.05
N PRO A 38 -4.15 11.76 -7.82
CA PRO A 38 -4.98 10.85 -7.05
C PRO A 38 -6.43 10.80 -7.57
N GLY A 39 -7.14 9.75 -7.17
CA GLY A 39 -8.58 9.61 -7.39
C GLY A 39 -8.99 8.21 -7.84
N GLY A 40 -10.19 7.77 -7.42
CA GLY A 40 -10.76 6.50 -7.78
C GLY A 40 -9.92 5.28 -7.37
N GLY A 41 -9.13 5.36 -6.29
CA GLY A 41 -8.20 4.30 -5.88
C GLY A 41 -7.03 4.11 -6.85
N SER A 42 -6.59 5.13 -7.57
CA SER A 42 -5.59 5.25 -8.64
C SER A 42 -6.14 5.24 -10.07
N THR A 43 -7.37 4.81 -10.31
CA THR A 43 -7.91 4.69 -11.68
C THR A 43 -7.91 6.03 -12.43
N SER A 44 -8.13 7.15 -11.74
CA SER A 44 -8.14 8.49 -12.37
C SER A 44 -6.78 8.84 -12.98
N GLY A 45 -5.70 8.67 -12.22
CA GLY A 45 -4.35 8.95 -12.71
C GLY A 45 -3.89 7.98 -13.80
N ALA A 46 -4.27 6.70 -13.68
CA ALA A 46 -3.97 5.67 -14.68
C ALA A 46 -4.73 5.93 -16.00
N ASN A 47 -6.02 6.26 -15.93
CA ASN A 47 -6.81 6.66 -17.11
C ASN A 47 -6.21 7.91 -17.78
N GLN A 48 -5.75 8.88 -16.99
CA GLN A 48 -5.12 10.06 -17.53
C GLN A 48 -3.77 9.75 -18.21
N PHE A 49 -2.98 8.84 -17.64
CA PHE A 49 -1.75 8.36 -18.27
C PHE A 49 -2.06 7.72 -19.63
N GLU A 50 -2.99 6.76 -19.67
CA GLU A 50 -3.40 6.09 -20.91
C GLU A 50 -3.83 7.08 -21.98
N ALA A 51 -4.69 8.04 -21.62
CA ALA A 51 -5.26 8.99 -22.58
C ALA A 51 -4.28 10.06 -23.09
N ARG A 52 -3.19 10.36 -22.34
CA ARG A 52 -2.37 11.55 -22.62
C ARG A 52 -0.87 11.29 -22.75
N ALA A 53 -0.36 10.18 -22.25
CA ALA A 53 1.05 9.87 -22.40
C ALA A 53 1.36 9.55 -23.86
N LYS A 54 2.47 10.10 -24.36
CA LYS A 54 2.97 9.76 -25.68
C LYS A 54 4.00 8.62 -25.53
N PRO A 55 4.08 7.72 -26.53
CA PRO A 55 5.07 6.62 -26.50
C PRO A 55 6.49 7.10 -26.89
N ASP A 56 6.92 8.22 -26.33
CA ASP A 56 8.21 8.87 -26.59
C ASP A 56 9.25 8.63 -25.46
N GLY A 57 8.89 7.84 -24.46
CA GLY A 57 9.75 7.55 -23.32
C GLY A 57 9.86 8.67 -22.27
N LEU A 58 9.18 9.82 -22.46
CA LEU A 58 9.28 10.98 -21.57
C LEU A 58 8.26 10.96 -20.43
N THR A 59 7.31 10.03 -20.46
CA THR A 59 6.30 9.89 -19.41
C THR A 59 6.23 8.46 -18.91
N ALA A 60 6.41 8.29 -17.60
CA ALA A 60 6.23 7.01 -16.92
C ALA A 60 5.18 7.13 -15.83
N ILE A 61 4.59 6.01 -15.41
CA ILE A 61 3.65 5.93 -14.30
C ILE A 61 4.16 4.93 -13.26
N GLY A 62 4.13 5.30 -11.99
CA GLY A 62 4.36 4.39 -10.87
C GLY A 62 3.04 3.78 -10.41
N THR A 63 2.92 2.45 -10.45
CA THR A 63 1.70 1.72 -10.11
C THR A 63 1.86 0.87 -8.86
N SER A 64 0.76 0.34 -8.37
CA SER A 64 0.69 -0.66 -7.31
C SER A 64 -0.53 -1.57 -7.53
N GLY A 65 -0.79 -2.49 -6.63
CA GLY A 65 -2.02 -3.32 -6.65
C GLY A 65 -3.30 -2.52 -6.79
N SER A 66 -3.36 -1.28 -6.28
CA SER A 66 -4.50 -0.38 -6.47
C SER A 66 -4.75 0.01 -7.93
N THR A 67 -3.75 -0.09 -8.80
CA THR A 67 -3.91 0.10 -10.25
C THR A 67 -4.20 -1.23 -10.96
N GLN A 68 -3.63 -2.32 -10.47
CA GLN A 68 -3.73 -3.65 -11.09
C GLN A 68 -5.07 -4.33 -10.79
N PHE A 69 -5.53 -4.32 -9.54
CA PHE A 69 -6.75 -5.02 -9.14
C PHE A 69 -8.02 -4.50 -9.85
N PRO A 70 -8.28 -3.18 -9.98
CA PRO A 70 -9.41 -2.73 -10.76
C PRO A 70 -9.39 -3.22 -12.21
N TYR A 71 -8.21 -3.26 -12.84
CA TYR A 71 -8.04 -3.79 -14.19
C TYR A 71 -8.36 -5.30 -14.23
N LEU A 72 -7.78 -6.11 -13.33
CA LEU A 72 -7.99 -7.56 -13.27
C LEU A 72 -9.45 -7.91 -12.92
N LEU A 73 -10.09 -7.13 -12.07
CA LEU A 73 -11.49 -7.29 -11.67
C LEU A 73 -12.49 -6.70 -12.67
N ARG A 74 -12.01 -6.15 -13.79
CA ARG A 74 -12.83 -5.51 -14.83
C ARG A 74 -13.74 -4.40 -14.29
N ASP A 75 -13.21 -3.59 -13.38
CA ASP A 75 -13.91 -2.43 -12.84
C ASP A 75 -14.26 -1.46 -13.98
N LYS A 76 -15.54 -1.07 -14.07
CA LYS A 76 -16.07 -0.20 -15.14
C LYS A 76 -15.40 1.18 -15.21
N ARG A 77 -14.70 1.60 -14.17
CA ARG A 77 -13.96 2.87 -14.13
C ARG A 77 -12.63 2.81 -14.87
N VAL A 78 -12.13 1.62 -15.17
CA VAL A 78 -10.84 1.39 -15.85
C VAL A 78 -10.97 1.71 -17.33
N GLN A 79 -10.12 2.61 -17.82
CA GLN A 79 -10.00 3.04 -19.22
C GLN A 79 -8.57 2.92 -19.72
N TYR A 80 -7.77 2.04 -19.10
CA TYR A 80 -6.39 1.74 -19.48
C TYR A 80 -6.22 0.26 -19.76
N GLU A 81 -5.27 -0.07 -20.67
CA GLU A 81 -4.91 -1.43 -21.03
C GLU A 81 -3.47 -1.72 -20.58
N MET A 82 -3.32 -2.36 -19.42
CA MET A 82 -2.01 -2.59 -18.81
C MET A 82 -1.08 -3.47 -19.66
N ARG A 83 -1.63 -4.31 -20.55
CA ARG A 83 -0.83 -5.16 -21.45
C ARG A 83 -0.05 -4.36 -22.48
N ASP A 84 -0.52 -3.14 -22.79
CA ASP A 84 0.14 -2.24 -23.72
C ASP A 84 1.26 -1.42 -23.07
N TRP A 85 1.34 -1.44 -21.75
CA TRP A 85 2.36 -0.70 -21.00
C TRP A 85 3.70 -1.45 -20.99
N ARG A 86 4.78 -0.68 -21.04
CA ARG A 86 6.15 -1.22 -20.94
C ARG A 86 6.63 -1.12 -19.50
N VAL A 87 6.86 -2.27 -18.86
CA VAL A 87 7.46 -2.31 -17.52
C VAL A 87 8.95 -1.99 -17.66
N VAL A 88 9.42 -0.93 -17.01
CA VAL A 88 10.83 -0.49 -17.01
C VAL A 88 11.51 -0.75 -15.67
N LEU A 89 10.75 -0.83 -14.59
CA LEU A 89 11.23 -1.15 -13.26
C LEU A 89 10.10 -1.80 -12.47
N ALA A 90 10.42 -2.88 -11.78
CA ALA A 90 9.53 -3.51 -10.81
C ALA A 90 10.32 -3.79 -9.53
N SER A 91 9.71 -3.52 -8.38
CA SER A 91 10.27 -3.89 -7.08
C SER A 91 9.20 -4.60 -6.26
N PRO A 92 9.56 -5.69 -5.57
CA PRO A 92 8.63 -6.32 -4.66
C PRO A 92 8.27 -5.33 -3.54
N THR A 93 7.05 -5.43 -3.06
CA THR A 93 6.61 -4.67 -1.89
C THR A 93 5.73 -5.55 -1.03
N GLY A 94 6.12 -5.70 0.22
CA GLY A 94 5.31 -6.28 1.27
C GLY A 94 4.42 -5.22 1.92
N GLY A 95 4.14 -5.44 3.18
CA GLY A 95 3.45 -4.47 4.02
C GLY A 95 3.05 -5.06 5.36
N VAL A 96 2.69 -4.19 6.28
CA VAL A 96 2.38 -4.53 7.66
C VAL A 96 1.02 -3.97 8.03
N VAL A 97 0.22 -4.82 8.68
CA VAL A 97 -1.01 -4.43 9.38
C VAL A 97 -0.66 -4.10 10.83
N TYR A 98 -1.23 -3.02 11.34
CA TYR A 98 -0.99 -2.54 12.70
C TYR A 98 -2.24 -1.90 13.29
N VAL A 99 -2.30 -1.86 14.61
CA VAL A 99 -3.42 -1.29 15.37
C VAL A 99 -2.95 -0.22 16.33
N ASN A 100 -3.90 0.59 16.81
CA ASN A 100 -3.65 1.56 17.87
C ASN A 100 -3.40 0.84 19.21
N SER A 101 -2.37 1.25 19.94
CA SER A 101 -2.03 0.71 21.26
C SER A 101 -3.14 0.90 22.31
N ASP A 102 -4.03 1.88 22.11
CA ASP A 102 -5.19 2.10 22.98
C ASP A 102 -6.17 0.90 23.02
N LEU A 103 -6.05 -0.02 22.04
CA LEU A 103 -6.80 -1.29 22.06
C LEU A 103 -6.26 -2.29 23.10
N GLY A 104 -5.16 -1.97 23.78
CA GLY A 104 -4.60 -2.75 24.89
C GLY A 104 -3.68 -3.88 24.48
N LEU A 105 -3.41 -4.07 23.17
CA LEU A 105 -2.46 -5.05 22.68
C LEU A 105 -1.03 -4.58 22.95
N LYS A 106 -0.14 -5.54 23.24
CA LYS A 106 1.30 -5.30 23.42
C LYS A 106 2.12 -5.87 22.26
N SER A 107 1.59 -6.86 21.58
CA SER A 107 2.27 -7.55 20.47
C SER A 107 1.28 -8.28 19.56
N ALA A 108 1.78 -8.84 18.47
CA ALA A 108 1.02 -9.73 17.58
C ALA A 108 0.38 -10.93 18.29
N ALA A 109 1.01 -11.43 19.37
CA ALA A 109 0.49 -12.58 20.13
C ALA A 109 -0.87 -12.29 20.79
N ASP A 110 -1.21 -11.02 20.98
CA ASP A 110 -2.47 -10.60 21.60
C ASP A 110 -3.63 -10.43 20.58
N MET A 111 -3.40 -10.76 19.30
CA MET A 111 -4.33 -10.47 18.21
C MET A 111 -5.72 -11.06 18.38
N LYS A 112 -5.86 -12.20 19.06
CA LYS A 112 -7.17 -12.79 19.40
C LYS A 112 -8.09 -11.85 20.22
N ALA A 113 -7.51 -10.92 20.97
CA ALA A 113 -8.31 -9.93 21.69
C ALA A 113 -9.10 -9.00 20.75
N LEU A 114 -8.70 -8.88 19.49
CA LEU A 114 -9.39 -8.06 18.50
C LEU A 114 -10.70 -8.66 17.98
N GLU A 115 -10.96 -9.96 18.16
CA GLU A 115 -12.19 -10.62 17.71
C GLU A 115 -13.46 -10.02 18.35
N THR A 116 -13.33 -9.38 19.51
CA THR A 116 -14.43 -8.73 20.24
C THR A 116 -14.41 -7.21 20.17
N VAL A 117 -13.48 -6.64 19.41
CA VAL A 117 -13.27 -5.19 19.30
C VAL A 117 -13.81 -4.70 17.97
N LYS A 118 -14.59 -3.62 18.00
CA LYS A 118 -14.99 -2.92 16.78
C LYS A 118 -13.81 -2.16 16.20
N LEU A 119 -13.34 -2.61 15.06
CA LEU A 119 -12.24 -1.99 14.34
C LEU A 119 -12.76 -1.04 13.26
N ARG A 120 -11.95 -0.04 12.91
CA ARG A 120 -12.24 0.92 11.86
C ARG A 120 -11.02 1.12 10.98
N TYR A 121 -11.19 0.92 9.67
CA TYR A 121 -10.12 0.94 8.67
C TYR A 121 -10.38 1.99 7.59
N GLY A 122 -9.39 2.83 7.31
CA GLY A 122 -9.46 3.82 6.22
C GLY A 122 -9.05 3.22 4.87
N SER A 123 -9.99 3.05 3.95
CA SER A 123 -9.78 2.39 2.66
C SER A 123 -9.86 3.34 1.47
N GLN A 124 -9.05 3.08 0.45
CA GLN A 124 -9.12 3.74 -0.86
C GLN A 124 -10.33 3.25 -1.69
N GLY A 125 -10.75 2.01 -1.46
CA GLY A 125 -11.84 1.36 -2.17
C GLY A 125 -11.70 -0.16 -2.19
N ALA A 126 -12.81 -0.87 -2.25
CA ALA A 126 -12.85 -2.33 -2.18
C ALA A 126 -12.14 -3.05 -3.33
N THR A 127 -11.95 -2.39 -4.48
CA THR A 127 -11.23 -2.94 -5.64
C THR A 127 -9.77 -2.45 -5.74
N SER A 128 -9.30 -1.68 -4.75
CA SER A 128 -7.92 -1.21 -4.67
C SER A 128 -7.00 -2.25 -4.02
N LEU A 129 -5.74 -1.88 -3.76
CA LEU A 129 -4.81 -2.69 -2.95
C LEU A 129 -5.41 -3.08 -1.59
N ASP A 130 -6.33 -2.27 -1.07
CA ASP A 130 -7.01 -2.51 0.20
C ASP A 130 -7.92 -3.75 0.19
N LEU A 131 -8.19 -4.34 -0.98
CA LEU A 131 -8.82 -5.66 -1.07
C LEU A 131 -8.05 -6.72 -0.27
N VAL A 132 -6.72 -6.64 -0.25
CA VAL A 132 -5.87 -7.62 0.46
C VAL A 132 -6.09 -7.55 1.98
N PRO A 133 -5.91 -6.41 2.67
CA PRO A 133 -6.21 -6.34 4.10
C PRO A 133 -7.69 -6.58 4.43
N LEU A 134 -8.63 -6.14 3.58
CA LEU A 134 -10.06 -6.39 3.84
C LEU A 134 -10.38 -7.89 3.82
N LEU A 135 -9.83 -8.66 2.88
CA LEU A 135 -9.98 -10.11 2.86
C LEU A 135 -9.27 -10.78 4.04
N ALA A 136 -8.11 -10.29 4.43
CA ALA A 136 -7.39 -10.80 5.60
C ALA A 136 -8.19 -10.58 6.89
N PHE A 137 -8.80 -9.43 7.06
CA PHE A 137 -9.66 -9.15 8.22
C PHE A 137 -10.85 -10.09 8.29
N GLU A 138 -11.49 -10.36 7.16
CA GLU A 138 -12.60 -11.33 7.07
C GLU A 138 -12.14 -12.75 7.43
N LEU A 139 -10.98 -13.18 6.89
CA LEU A 139 -10.41 -14.51 7.20
C LEU A 139 -10.04 -14.66 8.68
N LEU A 140 -9.58 -13.59 9.31
CA LEU A 140 -9.23 -13.56 10.75
C LEU A 140 -10.46 -13.37 11.65
N GLY A 141 -11.67 -13.25 11.09
CA GLY A 141 -12.90 -13.04 11.87
C GLY A 141 -12.98 -11.67 12.57
N LEU A 142 -12.25 -10.67 12.08
CA LEU A 142 -12.22 -9.34 12.70
C LEU A 142 -13.41 -8.49 12.26
N ASP A 143 -14.12 -7.85 13.21
CA ASP A 143 -15.22 -6.91 12.92
C ASP A 143 -14.65 -5.54 12.53
N VAL A 144 -14.41 -5.36 11.21
CA VAL A 144 -13.80 -4.15 10.66
C VAL A 144 -14.80 -3.34 9.84
N ASP A 145 -15.05 -2.11 10.28
CA ASP A 145 -15.83 -1.11 9.56
C ASP A 145 -14.91 -0.32 8.60
N ALA A 146 -15.07 -0.54 7.30
CA ALA A 146 -14.23 0.08 6.28
C ALA A 146 -14.80 1.43 5.83
N VAL A 147 -14.07 2.51 6.08
CA VAL A 147 -14.39 3.87 5.61
C VAL A 147 -13.71 4.11 4.27
N PHE A 148 -14.50 4.09 3.20
CA PHE A 148 -14.00 4.24 1.83
C PHE A 148 -13.77 5.70 1.43
N GLY A 149 -12.88 5.92 0.45
CA GLY A 149 -12.63 7.22 -0.18
C GLY A 149 -11.31 7.88 0.21
N MET A 150 -10.41 7.18 0.89
CA MET A 150 -9.06 7.67 1.16
C MET A 150 -8.32 7.93 -0.17
N LYS A 151 -7.61 9.05 -0.26
CA LYS A 151 -6.86 9.45 -1.48
C LYS A 151 -5.58 8.64 -1.73
N GLY A 152 -5.23 7.77 -0.81
CA GLY A 152 -4.03 6.92 -0.82
C GLY A 152 -3.79 6.33 0.56
N ARG A 153 -2.86 5.39 0.69
CA ARG A 153 -2.53 4.77 1.99
C ARG A 153 -2.02 5.79 3.02
N GLY A 154 -1.30 6.83 2.55
CA GLY A 154 -0.87 7.92 3.42
C GLY A 154 -2.03 8.66 4.10
N ALA A 155 -3.19 8.81 3.43
CA ALA A 155 -4.38 9.41 4.04
C ALA A 155 -4.99 8.50 5.12
N GLY A 156 -4.99 7.16 4.91
CA GLY A 156 -5.38 6.18 5.93
C GLY A 156 -4.51 6.26 7.17
N ARG A 157 -3.17 6.29 6.99
CA ARG A 157 -2.22 6.48 8.09
C ARG A 157 -2.46 7.77 8.87
N LEU A 158 -2.68 8.88 8.19
CA LEU A 158 -2.98 10.15 8.87
C LEU A 158 -4.31 10.10 9.65
N ALA A 159 -5.31 9.38 9.13
CA ALA A 159 -6.55 9.14 9.86
C ALA A 159 -6.31 8.28 11.11
N PHE A 160 -5.41 7.29 11.03
CA PHE A 160 -4.96 6.49 12.16
C PHE A 160 -4.26 7.34 13.22
N GLU A 161 -3.32 8.19 12.84
CA GLU A 161 -2.61 9.09 13.76
C GLU A 161 -3.55 10.06 14.48
N ARG A 162 -4.66 10.46 13.83
CA ARG A 162 -5.69 11.31 14.43
C ARG A 162 -6.73 10.54 15.25
N GLY A 163 -6.62 9.20 15.34
CA GLY A 163 -7.59 8.35 16.06
C GLY A 163 -8.97 8.21 15.36
N GLU A 164 -9.06 8.61 14.09
CA GLU A 164 -10.28 8.46 13.28
C GLU A 164 -10.54 7.00 12.91
N VAL A 165 -9.46 6.23 12.74
CA VAL A 165 -9.43 4.78 12.54
C VAL A 165 -8.43 4.14 13.52
N ASN A 166 -8.57 2.85 13.82
CA ASN A 166 -7.78 2.17 14.85
C ASN A 166 -7.04 0.91 14.35
N ILE A 167 -7.24 0.55 13.10
CA ILE A 167 -6.46 -0.44 12.37
C ILE A 167 -6.07 0.16 11.01
N ASP A 168 -4.83 -0.05 10.59
CA ASP A 168 -4.35 0.41 9.28
C ASP A 168 -3.34 -0.58 8.69
N TYR A 169 -3.05 -0.39 7.42
CA TYR A 169 -2.07 -1.12 6.64
C TYR A 169 -1.19 -0.14 5.87
N GLN A 170 0.11 -0.36 5.91
CA GLN A 170 1.06 0.36 5.06
C GLN A 170 1.98 -0.60 4.31
N THR A 171 2.38 -0.23 3.09
CA THR A 171 3.42 -0.94 2.37
C THR A 171 4.76 -0.85 3.11
N SER A 172 5.66 -1.83 2.93
CA SER A 172 6.90 -1.96 3.71
C SER A 172 7.69 -0.66 3.80
N SER A 173 7.92 0.03 2.67
CA SER A 173 8.66 1.30 2.67
C SER A 173 7.95 2.42 3.44
N ALA A 174 6.62 2.51 3.34
CA ALA A 174 5.84 3.50 4.06
C ALA A 174 5.74 3.16 5.55
N PHE A 175 5.68 1.86 5.90
CA PHE A 175 5.71 1.41 7.28
C PHE A 175 7.04 1.80 7.94
N ILE A 176 8.17 1.42 7.34
CA ILE A 176 9.51 1.72 7.87
C ILE A 176 9.68 3.23 8.10
N ASN A 177 9.30 4.05 7.13
CA ASN A 177 9.56 5.49 7.20
C ASN A 177 8.58 6.27 8.09
N ASN A 178 7.33 5.82 8.21
CA ASN A 178 6.28 6.63 8.83
C ASN A 178 5.55 5.94 9.99
N VAL A 179 5.58 4.61 10.08
CA VAL A 179 4.89 3.88 11.16
C VAL A 179 5.86 3.38 12.21
N THR A 180 7.09 3.00 11.86
CA THR A 180 8.12 2.64 12.85
C THR A 180 8.25 3.69 13.95
N PRO A 181 8.30 5.01 13.66
CA PRO A 181 8.32 6.01 14.72
C PRO A 181 7.10 5.96 15.66
N LEU A 182 5.92 5.55 15.17
CA LEU A 182 4.73 5.37 16.00
C LEU A 182 4.84 4.12 16.89
N VAL A 183 5.49 3.07 16.37
CA VAL A 183 5.80 1.87 17.17
C VAL A 183 6.82 2.20 18.26
N ASP A 184 7.87 2.93 17.94
CA ASP A 184 8.93 3.32 18.85
C ASP A 184 8.42 4.14 20.05
N ILE A 185 7.42 5.00 19.84
CA ILE A 185 6.78 5.76 20.91
C ILE A 185 5.61 5.01 21.55
N GLY A 186 5.32 3.77 21.13
CA GLY A 186 4.31 2.91 21.71
C GLY A 186 2.86 3.29 21.34
N SER A 187 2.62 4.05 20.29
CA SER A 187 1.27 4.40 19.82
C SER A 187 0.70 3.45 18.76
N ALA A 188 1.53 2.62 18.14
CA ALA A 188 1.11 1.59 17.19
C ALA A 188 1.67 0.22 17.58
N VAL A 189 0.89 -0.83 17.37
CA VAL A 189 1.29 -2.23 17.58
C VAL A 189 1.19 -2.96 16.25
N PRO A 190 2.32 -3.40 15.63
CA PRO A 190 2.30 -4.20 14.43
C PRO A 190 1.76 -5.61 14.74
N LEU A 191 0.95 -6.15 13.83
CA LEU A 191 0.30 -7.46 13.99
C LEU A 191 0.94 -8.54 13.13
N PHE A 192 1.02 -8.32 11.83
CA PHE A 192 1.61 -9.24 10.88
C PHE A 192 2.06 -8.53 9.62
N SER A 193 2.99 -9.17 8.89
CA SER A 193 3.34 -8.80 7.52
C SER A 193 2.67 -9.73 6.52
N TRP A 194 2.61 -9.34 5.23
CA TRP A 194 2.15 -10.26 4.18
C TRP A 194 3.14 -11.41 3.94
N GLY A 195 4.34 -11.30 4.48
CA GLY A 195 5.46 -12.19 4.20
C GLY A 195 6.14 -11.86 2.87
N ALA A 196 7.07 -12.71 2.49
CA ALA A 196 7.78 -12.70 1.22
C ALA A 196 7.67 -14.08 0.58
N ILE A 197 7.80 -14.14 -0.75
CA ILE A 197 7.84 -15.42 -1.48
C ILE A 197 9.31 -15.83 -1.61
N ASP A 198 9.65 -17.03 -1.17
CA ASP A 198 10.97 -17.61 -1.33
C ASP A 198 11.18 -18.20 -2.74
N ASP A 199 12.38 -18.74 -3.00
CA ASP A 199 12.74 -19.32 -4.31
C ASP A 199 11.91 -20.57 -4.65
N ASP A 200 11.34 -21.23 -3.65
CA ASP A 200 10.48 -22.42 -3.81
C ASP A 200 8.98 -22.04 -3.95
N GLY A 201 8.65 -20.76 -3.85
CA GLY A 201 7.28 -20.24 -3.96
C GLY A 201 6.48 -20.29 -2.66
N ASN A 202 7.10 -20.55 -1.52
CA ASN A 202 6.43 -20.53 -0.22
C ASN A 202 6.38 -19.10 0.33
N ILE A 203 5.34 -18.81 1.12
CA ILE A 203 5.28 -17.56 1.88
C ILE A 203 6.07 -17.77 3.17
N VAL A 204 7.10 -16.95 3.34
CA VAL A 204 7.95 -16.90 4.54
C VAL A 204 7.84 -15.52 5.19
N ARG A 205 8.38 -15.34 6.38
CA ARG A 205 8.44 -14.01 7.02
C ARG A 205 9.17 -13.02 6.14
N ASP A 206 8.64 -11.79 6.08
CA ASP A 206 9.29 -10.70 5.34
C ASP A 206 10.66 -10.39 5.99
N PRO A 207 11.76 -10.48 5.25
CA PRO A 207 13.09 -10.18 5.80
C PRO A 207 13.23 -8.76 6.36
N SER A 208 12.38 -7.82 5.94
CA SER A 208 12.33 -6.47 6.50
C SER A 208 11.68 -6.43 7.88
N PHE A 209 10.93 -7.48 8.26
CA PHE A 209 10.17 -7.58 9.50
C PHE A 209 10.29 -8.99 10.10
N PRO A 210 11.50 -9.46 10.43
CA PRO A 210 11.75 -10.87 10.83
C PRO A 210 11.04 -11.27 12.13
N ASP A 211 10.76 -10.29 12.99
CA ASP A 211 10.10 -10.52 14.28
C ASP A 211 8.56 -10.54 14.17
N LEU A 212 8.00 -10.14 13.03
CA LEU A 212 6.56 -10.21 12.79
C LEU A 212 6.18 -11.54 12.14
N PRO A 213 5.05 -12.16 12.54
CA PRO A 213 4.52 -13.29 11.80
C PRO A 213 4.13 -12.87 10.38
N SER A 214 4.25 -13.79 9.44
CA SER A 214 3.60 -13.66 8.13
C SER A 214 2.08 -13.85 8.28
N PHE A 215 1.30 -13.41 7.30
CA PHE A 215 -0.15 -13.59 7.34
C PHE A 215 -0.56 -15.07 7.49
N PRO A 216 0.03 -16.05 6.79
CA PRO A 216 -0.28 -17.46 7.05
C PRO A 216 -0.04 -17.88 8.51
N GLU A 217 1.08 -17.48 9.12
CA GLU A 217 1.36 -17.78 10.53
C GLU A 217 0.38 -17.11 11.50
N ALA A 218 -0.15 -15.95 11.12
CA ALA A 218 -1.13 -15.21 11.92
C ALA A 218 -2.55 -15.78 11.79
N TYR A 219 -2.81 -16.53 10.69
CA TYR A 219 -4.10 -17.15 10.41
C TYR A 219 -4.25 -18.54 11.06
N GLU A 220 -3.13 -19.29 11.28
CA GLU A 220 -3.09 -20.59 11.97
C GLU A 220 -3.38 -20.46 13.48
#